data_1ffb53680918a16ded7dfac4f6f16cd2
#
_entry.id   1ffb53680918a16ded7dfac4f6f16cd2
#
_cell.length_a   1.000
_cell.length_b   1.000
_cell.length_c   1.000
_cell.angle_alpha   90.00
_cell.angle_beta   90.00
_cell.angle_gamma   90.00
#
_symmetry.space_group_name_H-M   'P 1'
#
loop_
_entity.id
_entity.type
_entity.pdbx_description
1 polymer ?
#
loop_
_entity_poly.entity_id
_entity_poly.type
_entity_poly.pdbx_seq_one_letter_code
_entity_poly.pdbx_strand_id
1 'polypeptide(L)'
;MANFIKKRKTHGIAIISKDFVSTDLTYCQIISKETNIPLTIYNATTSEILDAVEKTIKILKNFNDIEIRNNVVMYLAIKWAKENDYKSIITGDGADELFAGYNFLVNKPENELDAEIKRVCSIMHFPSQKIGEELGIKIESPFLDEELIKIANEIPSNLKIKQEKEIRYGKWILRKTFEKYLPPQIVWRKKSPMQDGAGTVGLTNLFESIINEENFVEKKLTVKKEDNVVIRSRESMYYYEIYKKLYGIPVNDKANTQCPYCA
;
A
#
# COMPACT_ATOMS: atom_id res chain seq x y z
N MET A 1 -8.85 1.82 15.12
CA MET A 1 -8.39 3.22 15.08
C MET A 1 -9.55 4.19 14.97
N ALA A 2 -10.31 4.23 13.88
CA ALA A 2 -11.42 5.17 13.66
C ALA A 2 -12.37 5.31 14.87
N ASN A 3 -12.69 4.21 15.55
CA ASN A 3 -13.61 4.23 16.68
C ASN A 3 -13.09 4.99 17.93
N PHE A 4 -11.78 5.14 18.08
CA PHE A 4 -11.16 5.81 19.24
C PHE A 4 -10.81 7.27 18.98
N ILE A 5 -10.81 7.73 17.74
CA ILE A 5 -10.50 9.12 17.37
C ILE A 5 -11.73 10.02 17.25
N LYS A 6 -12.92 9.52 17.58
CA LYS A 6 -14.20 10.27 17.51
C LYS A 6 -14.20 11.64 18.22
N LYS A 7 -13.33 11.83 19.20
CA LYS A 7 -13.20 13.09 19.94
C LYS A 7 -12.40 14.17 19.19
N ARG A 8 -11.69 13.80 18.12
CA ARG A 8 -10.92 14.74 17.28
C ARG A 8 -11.74 15.10 16.06
N LYS A 9 -11.54 16.30 15.51
CA LYS A 9 -12.10 16.70 14.22
C LYS A 9 -11.39 15.89 13.12
N THR A 10 -11.94 14.71 12.81
CA THR A 10 -11.35 13.73 11.90
C THR A 10 -12.21 13.59 10.66
N HIS A 11 -11.58 13.43 9.51
CA HIS A 11 -12.20 13.22 8.22
C HIS A 11 -11.56 12.01 7.53
N GLY A 12 -12.36 11.14 6.94
CA GLY A 12 -11.90 10.00 6.15
C GLY A 12 -11.73 10.42 4.69
N ILE A 13 -10.66 9.96 4.06
CA ILE A 13 -10.46 10.05 2.61
C ILE A 13 -10.30 8.65 2.02
N ALA A 14 -11.05 8.37 0.96
CA ALA A 14 -10.89 7.18 0.15
C ALA A 14 -10.51 7.60 -1.29
N ILE A 15 -9.40 7.10 -1.77
CA ILE A 15 -8.98 7.29 -3.16
C ILE A 15 -9.49 6.10 -3.97
N ILE A 16 -10.26 6.38 -4.99
CA ILE A 16 -10.87 5.38 -5.88
C ILE A 16 -10.54 5.76 -7.32
N SER A 17 -10.08 4.82 -8.11
CA SER A 17 -9.97 5.04 -9.55
C SER A 17 -11.36 5.14 -10.18
N LYS A 18 -11.58 6.18 -10.97
CA LYS A 18 -12.83 6.35 -11.69
C LYS A 18 -13.03 5.31 -12.80
N ASP A 19 -11.94 4.91 -13.43
CA ASP A 19 -11.93 4.15 -14.67
C ASP A 19 -11.68 2.64 -14.44
N PHE A 20 -11.36 2.22 -13.19
CA PHE A 20 -11.05 0.84 -12.84
C PHE A 20 -11.90 0.34 -11.66
N VAL A 21 -12.01 -0.98 -11.55
CA VAL A 21 -12.77 -1.60 -10.45
C VAL A 21 -12.05 -1.41 -9.12
N SER A 22 -12.76 -0.87 -8.15
CA SER A 22 -12.30 -0.67 -6.76
C SER A 22 -13.11 -1.56 -5.81
N THR A 23 -12.45 -2.19 -4.85
CA THR A 23 -13.08 -3.11 -3.90
C THR A 23 -13.27 -2.51 -2.51
N ASP A 24 -12.62 -1.39 -2.16
CA ASP A 24 -12.62 -0.83 -0.81
C ASP A 24 -13.74 0.19 -0.55
N LEU A 25 -14.40 0.71 -1.58
CA LEU A 25 -15.41 1.75 -1.46
C LEU A 25 -16.51 1.40 -0.44
N THR A 26 -17.09 0.21 -0.57
CA THR A 26 -18.17 -0.26 0.33
C THR A 26 -17.69 -0.32 1.79
N TYR A 27 -16.46 -0.80 2.03
CA TYR A 27 -15.92 -0.88 3.39
C TYR A 27 -15.64 0.51 3.99
N CYS A 28 -15.17 1.45 3.19
CA CYS A 28 -14.97 2.84 3.62
C CYS A 28 -16.31 3.48 4.02
N GLN A 29 -17.38 3.26 3.24
CA GLN A 29 -18.73 3.75 3.54
C GLN A 29 -19.30 3.13 4.82
N ILE A 30 -19.14 1.82 5.02
CA ILE A 30 -19.57 1.14 6.26
C ILE A 30 -18.85 1.74 7.46
N ILE A 31 -17.52 1.89 7.42
CA ILE A 31 -16.75 2.47 8.53
C ILE A 31 -17.18 3.92 8.80
N SER A 32 -17.34 4.73 7.78
CA SER A 32 -17.81 6.11 7.93
C SER A 32 -19.16 6.15 8.67
N LYS A 33 -20.11 5.33 8.26
CA LYS A 33 -21.44 5.23 8.90
C LYS A 33 -21.35 4.77 10.36
N GLU A 34 -20.62 3.68 10.62
CA GLU A 34 -20.50 3.10 11.97
C GLU A 34 -19.75 4.00 12.96
N THR A 35 -18.82 4.78 12.46
CA THR A 35 -17.99 5.66 13.30
C THR A 35 -18.49 7.11 13.35
N ASN A 36 -19.43 7.48 12.48
CA ASN A 36 -19.86 8.88 12.25
C ASN A 36 -18.70 9.81 11.86
N ILE A 37 -17.67 9.28 11.18
CA ILE A 37 -16.57 10.06 10.63
C ILE A 37 -16.96 10.45 9.21
N PRO A 38 -17.02 11.75 8.86
CA PRO A 38 -17.27 12.19 7.51
C PRO A 38 -16.26 11.57 6.53
N LEU A 39 -16.72 11.16 5.35
CA LEU A 39 -15.90 10.51 4.33
C LEU A 39 -15.97 11.29 3.02
N THR A 40 -14.82 11.67 2.48
CA THR A 40 -14.70 12.08 1.08
C THR A 40 -14.23 10.91 0.23
N ILE A 41 -14.90 10.68 -0.89
CA ILE A 41 -14.50 9.74 -1.91
C ILE A 41 -13.91 10.56 -3.06
N TYR A 42 -12.61 10.44 -3.25
CA TYR A 42 -11.89 11.08 -4.35
C TYR A 42 -11.80 10.13 -5.54
N ASN A 43 -12.59 10.40 -6.57
CA ASN A 43 -12.62 9.62 -7.80
C ASN A 43 -11.53 10.13 -8.76
N ALA A 44 -10.36 9.53 -8.68
CA ALA A 44 -9.22 9.90 -9.51
C ALA A 44 -9.40 9.37 -10.95
N THR A 45 -9.23 10.26 -11.92
CA THR A 45 -9.20 9.91 -13.34
C THR A 45 -7.88 9.24 -13.70
N THR A 46 -7.84 8.50 -14.81
CA THR A 46 -6.59 7.91 -15.32
C THR A 46 -5.49 8.96 -15.52
N SER A 47 -5.82 10.17 -16.01
CA SER A 47 -4.85 11.26 -16.16
C SER A 47 -4.25 11.70 -14.82
N GLU A 48 -5.08 11.90 -13.79
CA GLU A 48 -4.61 12.27 -12.45
C GLU A 48 -3.75 11.17 -11.81
N ILE A 49 -4.09 9.90 -12.08
CA ILE A 49 -3.29 8.76 -11.60
C ILE A 49 -1.92 8.75 -12.29
N LEU A 50 -1.85 8.96 -13.61
CA LEU A 50 -0.59 9.02 -14.35
C LEU A 50 0.30 10.19 -13.92
N ASP A 51 -0.29 11.36 -13.68
CA ASP A 51 0.42 12.51 -13.09
C ASP A 51 0.97 12.18 -11.70
N ALA A 52 0.16 11.50 -10.89
CA ALA A 52 0.57 11.06 -9.56
C ALA A 52 1.69 10.00 -9.62
N VAL A 53 1.72 9.12 -10.65
CA VAL A 53 2.83 8.18 -10.90
C VAL A 53 4.14 8.93 -11.06
N GLU A 54 4.19 9.95 -11.94
CA GLU A 54 5.42 10.74 -12.15
C GLU A 54 5.89 11.41 -10.86
N LYS A 55 4.97 12.01 -10.10
CA LYS A 55 5.30 12.65 -8.81
C LYS A 55 5.78 11.63 -7.78
N THR A 56 5.14 10.46 -7.71
CA THR A 56 5.54 9.38 -6.80
C THR A 56 6.93 8.87 -7.13
N ILE A 57 7.23 8.61 -8.42
CA ILE A 57 8.57 8.21 -8.86
C ILE A 57 9.61 9.27 -8.49
N LYS A 58 9.28 10.56 -8.70
CA LYS A 58 10.16 11.67 -8.33
C LYS A 58 10.45 11.72 -6.84
N ILE A 59 9.45 11.52 -5.98
CA ILE A 59 9.63 11.56 -4.53
C ILE A 59 10.39 10.34 -4.04
N LEU A 60 9.97 9.13 -4.48
CA LEU A 60 10.53 7.88 -3.97
C LEU A 60 11.88 7.52 -4.58
N LYS A 61 12.19 8.05 -5.77
CA LYS A 61 13.38 7.70 -6.57
C LYS A 61 13.45 6.20 -6.84
N ASN A 62 12.33 5.63 -7.26
CA ASN A 62 12.09 4.22 -7.41
C ASN A 62 11.12 4.00 -8.58
N PHE A 63 11.22 2.86 -9.28
CA PHE A 63 10.33 2.48 -10.37
C PHE A 63 9.76 1.05 -10.23
N ASN A 64 9.80 0.49 -8.99
CA ASN A 64 9.13 -0.77 -8.69
C ASN A 64 7.61 -0.61 -8.87
N ASP A 65 7.03 -1.43 -9.75
CA ASP A 65 5.63 -1.30 -10.17
C ASP A 65 4.63 -1.46 -9.01
N ILE A 66 4.82 -2.42 -8.13
CA ILE A 66 3.94 -2.65 -6.97
C ILE A 66 4.04 -1.49 -5.98
N GLU A 67 5.26 -1.04 -5.71
CA GLU A 67 5.49 0.07 -4.77
C GLU A 67 4.91 1.38 -5.31
N ILE A 68 5.14 1.69 -6.59
CA ILE A 68 4.57 2.90 -7.19
C ILE A 68 3.04 2.84 -7.20
N ARG A 69 2.41 1.73 -7.63
CA ARG A 69 0.94 1.60 -7.62
C ARG A 69 0.31 1.83 -6.26
N ASN A 70 0.90 1.27 -5.21
CA ASN A 70 0.41 1.48 -3.85
C ASN A 70 0.60 2.94 -3.40
N ASN A 71 1.75 3.53 -3.70
CA ASN A 71 2.08 4.87 -3.23
C ASN A 71 1.46 6.01 -4.04
N VAL A 72 0.97 5.76 -5.24
CA VAL A 72 0.10 6.69 -5.99
C VAL A 72 -1.17 6.98 -5.20
N VAL A 73 -1.77 5.97 -4.58
CA VAL A 73 -2.96 6.13 -3.72
C VAL A 73 -2.63 7.01 -2.51
N MET A 74 -1.49 6.75 -1.86
CA MET A 74 -1.02 7.56 -0.73
C MET A 74 -0.71 9.01 -1.14
N TYR A 75 -0.02 9.19 -2.28
CA TYR A 75 0.26 10.53 -2.80
C TYR A 75 -1.02 11.34 -3.03
N LEU A 76 -2.03 10.76 -3.68
CA LEU A 76 -3.31 11.44 -3.93
C LEU A 76 -4.04 11.78 -2.63
N ALA A 77 -4.03 10.87 -1.64
CA ALA A 77 -4.65 11.13 -0.34
C ALA A 77 -3.95 12.26 0.44
N ILE A 78 -2.61 12.26 0.43
CA ILE A 78 -1.80 13.27 1.13
C ILE A 78 -1.92 14.63 0.42
N LYS A 79 -1.91 14.64 -0.93
CA LYS A 79 -2.15 15.83 -1.73
C LYS A 79 -3.52 16.44 -1.43
N TRP A 80 -4.57 15.62 -1.42
CA TRP A 80 -5.93 16.08 -1.07
C TRP A 80 -5.97 16.68 0.34
N ALA A 81 -5.32 16.04 1.32
CA ALA A 81 -5.26 16.57 2.68
C ALA A 81 -4.59 17.95 2.74
N LYS A 82 -3.48 18.13 2.01
CA LYS A 82 -2.80 19.42 1.88
C LYS A 82 -3.71 20.50 1.27
N GLU A 83 -4.41 20.17 0.19
CA GLU A 83 -5.30 21.09 -0.53
C GLU A 83 -6.56 21.44 0.27
N ASN A 84 -6.89 20.66 1.30
CA ASN A 84 -8.02 20.89 2.21
C ASN A 84 -7.58 21.32 3.63
N ASP A 85 -6.36 21.87 3.77
CA ASP A 85 -5.83 22.45 5.02
C ASP A 85 -5.68 21.46 6.21
N TYR A 86 -5.67 20.14 5.96
CA TYR A 86 -5.33 19.17 6.98
C TYR A 86 -3.84 19.22 7.28
N LYS A 87 -3.47 19.04 8.56
CA LYS A 87 -2.07 19.09 9.02
C LYS A 87 -1.42 17.73 9.16
N SER A 88 -2.24 16.69 9.30
CA SER A 88 -1.77 15.31 9.42
C SER A 88 -2.73 14.31 8.80
N ILE A 89 -2.18 13.15 8.43
CA ILE A 89 -2.92 11.95 8.02
C ILE A 89 -2.56 10.82 8.98
N ILE A 90 -3.58 10.06 9.41
CA ILE A 90 -3.39 8.83 10.17
C ILE A 90 -3.44 7.64 9.21
N THR A 91 -2.38 6.81 9.20
CA THR A 91 -2.27 5.61 8.37
C THR A 91 -2.33 4.33 9.19
N GLY A 92 -2.54 3.20 8.49
CA GLY A 92 -2.46 1.86 9.07
C GLY A 92 -1.10 1.20 8.92
N ASP A 93 -0.06 1.95 8.56
CA ASP A 93 1.30 1.46 8.34
C ASP A 93 1.83 0.70 9.56
N GLY A 94 2.49 -0.42 9.33
CA GLY A 94 3.02 -1.30 10.38
C GLY A 94 2.06 -2.42 10.82
N ALA A 95 0.76 -2.30 10.54
CA ALA A 95 -0.23 -3.28 11.01
C ALA A 95 -0.10 -4.65 10.33
N ASP A 96 0.26 -4.69 9.05
CA ASP A 96 0.44 -5.94 8.31
C ASP A 96 1.75 -6.63 8.71
N GLU A 97 2.79 -5.87 8.93
CA GLU A 97 4.12 -6.33 9.32
C GLU A 97 4.10 -6.92 10.74
N LEU A 98 3.65 -6.13 11.70
CA LEU A 98 3.69 -6.50 13.12
C LEU A 98 2.71 -7.62 13.49
N PHE A 99 1.56 -7.68 12.80
CA PHE A 99 0.49 -8.62 13.14
C PHE A 99 0.22 -9.66 12.04
N ALA A 100 1.19 -9.87 11.15
CA ALA A 100 1.16 -10.89 10.09
C ALA A 100 -0.09 -10.80 9.19
N GLY A 101 -0.34 -9.62 8.63
CA GLY A 101 -1.53 -9.35 7.81
C GLY A 101 -1.42 -9.81 6.35
N TYR A 102 -0.24 -10.14 5.86
CA TYR A 102 0.00 -10.52 4.48
C TYR A 102 -0.45 -11.94 4.16
N ASN A 103 -1.07 -12.15 2.99
CA ASN A 103 -1.59 -13.45 2.57
C ASN A 103 -0.49 -14.52 2.50
N PHE A 104 0.72 -14.16 2.08
CA PHE A 104 1.83 -15.11 2.02
C PHE A 104 2.23 -15.62 3.41
N LEU A 105 2.12 -14.80 4.47
CA LEU A 105 2.33 -15.23 5.86
C LEU A 105 1.22 -16.17 6.34
N VAL A 106 -0.03 -15.85 5.98
CA VAL A 106 -1.18 -16.69 6.37
C VAL A 106 -1.05 -18.12 5.84
N ASN A 107 -0.43 -18.30 4.69
CA ASN A 107 -0.25 -19.59 4.03
C ASN A 107 1.04 -20.33 4.45
N LYS A 108 1.91 -19.73 5.26
CA LYS A 108 3.14 -20.35 5.74
C LYS A 108 2.88 -21.44 6.76
N PRO A 109 3.72 -22.49 6.79
CA PRO A 109 3.75 -23.48 7.88
C PRO A 109 4.05 -22.81 9.23
N GLU A 110 3.50 -23.35 10.32
CA GLU A 110 3.67 -22.76 11.66
C GLU A 110 5.14 -22.67 12.11
N ASN A 111 5.94 -23.67 11.78
CA ASN A 111 7.36 -23.71 12.13
C ASN A 111 8.21 -22.65 11.42
N GLU A 112 7.71 -22.03 10.34
CA GLU A 112 8.40 -20.97 9.60
C GLU A 112 7.92 -19.56 9.97
N LEU A 113 6.76 -19.44 10.61
CA LEU A 113 6.07 -18.16 10.81
C LEU A 113 6.87 -17.16 11.62
N ASP A 114 7.49 -17.56 12.73
CA ASP A 114 8.23 -16.64 13.60
C ASP A 114 9.44 -16.03 12.89
N ALA A 115 10.17 -16.85 12.11
CA ALA A 115 11.31 -16.39 11.34
C ALA A 115 10.87 -15.41 10.23
N GLU A 116 9.78 -15.75 9.53
CA GLU A 116 9.28 -14.95 8.43
C GLU A 116 8.66 -13.61 8.90
N ILE A 117 7.94 -13.61 10.02
CA ILE A 117 7.42 -12.36 10.63
C ILE A 117 8.59 -11.46 11.04
N LYS A 118 9.64 -12.02 11.67
CA LYS A 118 10.85 -11.27 12.02
C LYS A 118 11.53 -10.68 10.78
N ARG A 119 11.63 -11.46 9.69
CA ARG A 119 12.18 -10.99 8.41
C ARG A 119 11.37 -9.82 7.87
N VAL A 120 10.04 -9.92 7.82
CA VAL A 120 9.14 -8.86 7.36
C VAL A 120 9.32 -7.60 8.20
N CYS A 121 9.34 -7.72 9.53
CA CYS A 121 9.56 -6.60 10.43
C CYS A 121 10.94 -5.93 10.22
N SER A 122 11.98 -6.70 9.90
CA SER A 122 13.34 -6.15 9.71
C SER A 122 13.53 -5.35 8.42
N ILE A 123 12.64 -5.58 7.43
CA ILE A 123 12.71 -4.92 6.12
C ILE A 123 11.56 -3.93 5.89
N MET A 124 10.69 -3.74 6.88
CA MET A 124 9.57 -2.82 6.73
C MET A 124 10.03 -1.39 6.49
N HIS A 125 9.41 -0.75 5.53
CA HIS A 125 9.59 0.66 5.22
C HIS A 125 8.27 1.26 4.76
N PHE A 126 8.10 2.55 5.00
CA PHE A 126 6.82 3.21 4.78
C PHE A 126 7.03 4.47 3.92
N PRO A 127 6.91 4.35 2.57
CA PRO A 127 7.07 5.46 1.64
C PRO A 127 6.11 6.63 1.91
N SER A 128 4.98 6.39 2.59
CA SER A 128 4.03 7.41 3.03
C SER A 128 4.70 8.53 3.82
N GLN A 129 5.68 8.21 4.68
CA GLN A 129 6.44 9.19 5.46
C GLN A 129 7.17 10.18 4.54
N LYS A 130 7.91 9.66 3.55
CA LYS A 130 8.66 10.47 2.59
C LYS A 130 7.74 11.33 1.71
N ILE A 131 6.58 10.79 1.32
CA ILE A 131 5.58 11.56 0.57
C ILE A 131 5.00 12.68 1.45
N GLY A 132 4.72 12.37 2.72
CA GLY A 132 4.25 13.36 3.70
C GLY A 132 5.25 14.49 3.91
N GLU A 133 6.53 14.18 4.09
CA GLU A 133 7.61 15.18 4.22
C GLU A 133 7.67 16.09 3.00
N GLU A 134 7.67 15.55 1.78
CA GLU A 134 7.72 16.32 0.54
C GLU A 134 6.49 17.24 0.36
N LEU A 135 5.33 16.80 0.80
CA LEU A 135 4.08 17.57 0.69
C LEU A 135 3.83 18.47 1.91
N GLY A 136 4.63 18.39 2.98
CA GLY A 136 4.47 19.16 4.21
C GLY A 136 3.28 18.72 5.06
N ILE A 137 2.91 17.43 5.01
CA ILE A 137 1.84 16.81 5.79
C ILE A 137 2.46 15.78 6.75
N LYS A 138 2.15 15.90 8.04
CA LYS A 138 2.58 14.92 9.03
C LYS A 138 1.86 13.59 8.83
N ILE A 139 2.61 12.50 8.74
CA ILE A 139 2.05 11.14 8.74
C ILE A 139 2.10 10.58 10.16
N GLU A 140 0.96 10.22 10.70
CA GLU A 140 0.80 9.57 11.99
C GLU A 140 0.48 8.10 11.79
N SER A 141 1.38 7.21 12.23
CA SER A 141 1.25 5.75 12.07
C SER A 141 1.23 5.09 13.45
N PRO A 142 0.09 4.98 14.12
CA PRO A 142 0.00 4.48 15.49
C PRO A 142 0.50 3.05 15.69
N PHE A 143 0.52 2.23 14.65
CA PHE A 143 1.12 0.89 14.74
C PHE A 143 2.65 0.92 14.81
N LEU A 144 3.27 2.06 14.49
CA LEU A 144 4.73 2.26 14.58
C LEU A 144 5.15 2.94 15.89
N ASP A 145 4.24 3.06 16.84
CA ASP A 145 4.57 3.48 18.20
C ASP A 145 5.47 2.45 18.88
N GLU A 146 6.53 2.91 19.56
CA GLU A 146 7.57 2.04 20.14
C GLU A 146 7.01 1.05 21.17
N GLU A 147 6.04 1.46 21.99
CA GLU A 147 5.41 0.58 22.96
C GLU A 147 4.58 -0.49 22.26
N LEU A 148 3.83 -0.10 21.22
CA LEU A 148 3.04 -1.05 20.45
C LEU A 148 3.92 -2.03 19.68
N ILE A 149 5.04 -1.60 19.13
CA ILE A 149 6.03 -2.48 18.48
C ILE A 149 6.56 -3.51 19.49
N LYS A 150 6.92 -3.10 20.72
CA LYS A 150 7.38 -4.01 21.77
C LYS A 150 6.30 -5.04 22.10
N ILE A 151 5.07 -4.62 22.38
CA ILE A 151 3.95 -5.52 22.64
C ILE A 151 3.70 -6.46 21.45
N ALA A 152 3.71 -5.94 20.22
CA ALA A 152 3.50 -6.76 19.04
C ALA A 152 4.57 -7.85 18.88
N ASN A 153 5.83 -7.56 19.22
CA ASN A 153 6.93 -8.52 19.14
C ASN A 153 6.82 -9.64 20.20
N GLU A 154 6.17 -9.37 21.34
CA GLU A 154 5.93 -10.36 22.40
C GLU A 154 4.73 -11.27 22.09
N ILE A 155 3.83 -10.87 21.19
CA ILE A 155 2.67 -11.68 20.80
C ILE A 155 3.15 -12.87 19.95
N PRO A 156 2.85 -14.13 20.37
CA PRO A 156 3.23 -15.32 19.62
C PRO A 156 2.51 -15.41 18.28
N SER A 157 3.15 -16.01 17.28
CA SER A 157 2.64 -16.07 15.89
C SER A 157 1.27 -16.73 15.76
N ASN A 158 0.96 -17.72 16.60
CA ASN A 158 -0.34 -18.40 16.63
C ASN A 158 -1.51 -17.51 17.12
N LEU A 159 -1.23 -16.34 17.69
CA LEU A 159 -2.21 -15.30 17.98
C LEU A 159 -2.24 -14.21 16.88
N LYS A 160 -1.22 -14.11 16.08
CA LYS A 160 -1.20 -13.21 14.90
C LYS A 160 -1.91 -13.84 13.72
N ILE A 161 -1.71 -15.17 13.51
CA ILE A 161 -2.37 -15.97 12.47
C ILE A 161 -3.11 -17.12 13.14
N LYS A 162 -4.41 -17.18 12.93
CA LYS A 162 -5.24 -18.26 13.49
C LYS A 162 -6.42 -18.59 12.59
N GLN A 163 -6.87 -19.83 12.67
CA GLN A 163 -8.09 -20.26 12.02
C GLN A 163 -9.32 -19.80 12.82
N GLU A 164 -10.24 -19.17 12.12
CA GLU A 164 -11.56 -18.83 12.64
C GLU A 164 -12.59 -19.45 11.71
N LYS A 165 -13.37 -20.41 12.22
CA LYS A 165 -14.21 -21.29 11.41
C LYS A 165 -13.36 -22.05 10.39
N GLU A 166 -13.62 -21.88 9.09
CA GLU A 166 -12.91 -22.56 8.00
C GLU A 166 -11.80 -21.71 7.35
N ILE A 167 -11.62 -20.46 7.80
CA ILE A 167 -10.68 -19.51 7.20
C ILE A 167 -9.55 -19.21 8.18
N ARG A 168 -8.31 -19.20 7.66
CA ARG A 168 -7.13 -18.78 8.40
C ARG A 168 -6.92 -17.27 8.16
N TYR A 169 -6.85 -16.49 9.24
CA TYR A 169 -6.75 -15.04 9.19
C TYR A 169 -5.43 -14.54 9.77
N GLY A 170 -4.78 -13.65 9.06
CA GLY A 170 -3.77 -12.75 9.63
C GLY A 170 -4.41 -11.65 10.47
N LYS A 171 -3.61 -10.97 11.30
CA LYS A 171 -4.07 -9.95 12.27
C LYS A 171 -5.14 -10.50 13.23
N TRP A 172 -5.14 -11.80 13.52
CA TRP A 172 -6.23 -12.44 14.25
C TRP A 172 -6.50 -11.78 15.60
N ILE A 173 -5.46 -11.51 16.39
CA ILE A 173 -5.59 -10.86 17.70
C ILE A 173 -6.24 -9.48 17.59
N LEU A 174 -5.87 -8.67 16.57
CA LEU A 174 -6.49 -7.37 16.33
C LEU A 174 -7.97 -7.52 15.98
N ARG A 175 -8.30 -8.47 15.10
CA ARG A 175 -9.68 -8.75 14.71
C ARG A 175 -10.51 -9.13 15.93
N LYS A 176 -10.02 -10.04 16.77
CA LYS A 176 -10.68 -10.47 18.01
C LYS A 176 -10.88 -9.32 19.00
N THR A 177 -9.88 -8.47 19.18
CA THR A 177 -9.95 -7.31 20.06
C THR A 177 -11.02 -6.32 19.61
N PHE A 178 -11.16 -6.10 18.29
CA PHE A 178 -12.09 -5.13 17.74
C PHE A 178 -13.47 -5.71 17.38
N GLU A 179 -13.72 -6.99 17.57
CA GLU A 179 -14.97 -7.68 17.21
C GLU A 179 -16.21 -7.05 17.89
N LYS A 180 -16.07 -6.54 19.10
CA LYS A 180 -17.14 -5.85 19.83
C LYS A 180 -17.35 -4.38 19.45
N TYR A 181 -16.46 -3.80 18.63
CA TYR A 181 -16.48 -2.38 18.29
C TYR A 181 -16.79 -2.11 16.82
N LEU A 182 -16.64 -3.12 15.96
CA LEU A 182 -16.78 -2.98 14.52
C LEU A 182 -17.67 -4.09 13.96
N PRO A 183 -18.41 -3.83 12.86
CA PRO A 183 -19.26 -4.84 12.23
C PRO A 183 -18.44 -6.05 11.74
N PRO A 184 -19.03 -7.28 11.77
CA PRO A 184 -18.33 -8.49 11.35
C PRO A 184 -17.75 -8.42 9.93
N GLN A 185 -18.46 -7.78 8.97
CA GLN A 185 -18.00 -7.60 7.60
C GLN A 185 -16.72 -6.75 7.48
N ILE A 186 -16.42 -5.93 8.48
CA ILE A 186 -15.16 -5.18 8.57
C ILE A 186 -14.10 -6.01 9.29
N VAL A 187 -14.44 -6.56 10.43
CA VAL A 187 -13.50 -7.32 11.28
C VAL A 187 -12.97 -8.53 10.53
N TRP A 188 -13.86 -9.29 9.87
CA TRP A 188 -13.54 -10.56 9.23
C TRP A 188 -13.42 -10.47 7.69
N ARG A 189 -13.24 -9.25 7.14
CA ARG A 189 -12.98 -9.08 5.71
C ARG A 189 -11.67 -9.80 5.30
N LYS A 190 -11.67 -10.33 4.09
CA LYS A 190 -10.42 -10.85 3.50
C LYS A 190 -9.43 -9.71 3.27
N LYS A 191 -8.14 -10.00 3.40
CA LYS A 191 -7.07 -9.03 3.07
C LYS A 191 -7.11 -8.74 1.57
N SER A 192 -7.16 -7.46 1.23
CA SER A 192 -6.97 -6.95 -0.12
C SER A 192 -5.77 -5.99 -0.12
N PRO A 193 -4.87 -6.05 -1.09
CA PRO A 193 -3.83 -5.04 -1.29
C PRO A 193 -4.45 -3.66 -1.53
N MET A 194 -3.71 -2.59 -1.21
CA MET A 194 -4.19 -1.21 -1.39
C MET A 194 -4.51 -0.91 -2.86
N GLN A 195 -3.69 -1.41 -3.78
CA GLN A 195 -3.88 -1.25 -5.22
C GLN A 195 -5.20 -1.85 -5.74
N ASP A 196 -5.64 -2.99 -5.16
CA ASP A 196 -6.93 -3.62 -5.50
C ASP A 196 -8.08 -2.82 -4.88
N GLY A 197 -7.89 -2.38 -3.63
CA GLY A 197 -8.84 -1.57 -2.90
C GLY A 197 -9.19 -0.27 -3.61
N ALA A 198 -8.19 0.46 -4.07
CA ALA A 198 -8.34 1.72 -4.80
C ALA A 198 -8.58 1.55 -6.31
N GLY A 199 -8.33 0.37 -6.87
CA GLY A 199 -8.46 0.09 -8.30
C GLY A 199 -7.21 0.40 -9.13
N THR A 200 -6.10 0.85 -8.52
CA THR A 200 -4.88 1.19 -9.27
C THR A 200 -4.19 -0.02 -9.91
N VAL A 201 -4.55 -1.25 -9.52
CA VAL A 201 -4.14 -2.47 -10.23
C VAL A 201 -4.54 -2.44 -11.71
N GLY A 202 -5.60 -1.71 -12.07
CA GLY A 202 -6.02 -1.50 -13.46
C GLY A 202 -5.00 -0.82 -14.35
N LEU A 203 -3.99 -0.13 -13.79
CA LEU A 203 -2.87 0.41 -14.54
C LEU A 203 -2.10 -0.68 -15.30
N THR A 204 -1.96 -1.87 -14.74
CA THR A 204 -1.33 -2.99 -15.45
C THR A 204 -2.05 -3.27 -16.76
N ASN A 205 -3.38 -3.40 -16.74
CA ASN A 205 -4.18 -3.63 -17.94
C ASN A 205 -4.10 -2.45 -18.93
N LEU A 206 -4.06 -1.22 -18.41
CA LEU A 206 -3.88 -0.03 -19.24
C LEU A 206 -2.57 -0.11 -20.03
N PHE A 207 -1.45 -0.35 -19.35
CA PHE A 207 -0.14 -0.43 -20.03
C PHE A 207 -0.04 -1.63 -20.97
N GLU A 208 -0.66 -2.78 -20.65
CA GLU A 208 -0.77 -3.92 -21.55
C GLU A 208 -1.56 -3.57 -22.82
N SER A 209 -2.51 -2.66 -22.77
CA SER A 209 -3.31 -2.25 -23.93
C SER A 209 -2.67 -1.18 -24.81
N ILE A 210 -1.89 -0.26 -24.22
CA ILE A 210 -1.33 0.90 -24.95
C ILE A 210 0.11 0.69 -25.42
N ILE A 211 0.87 -0.23 -24.82
CA ILE A 211 2.24 -0.54 -25.21
C ILE A 211 2.22 -1.82 -26.06
N ASN A 212 2.63 -1.72 -27.32
CA ASN A 212 2.71 -2.86 -28.23
C ASN A 212 3.76 -3.88 -27.75
N GLU A 213 3.48 -5.18 -27.91
CA GLU A 213 4.37 -6.28 -27.51
C GLU A 213 5.75 -6.20 -28.18
N GLU A 214 5.79 -5.99 -29.49
CA GLU A 214 7.05 -5.92 -30.26
C GLU A 214 7.93 -4.77 -29.72
N ASN A 215 7.36 -3.58 -29.55
CA ASN A 215 8.05 -2.42 -28.97
C ASN A 215 8.54 -2.68 -27.55
N PHE A 216 7.74 -3.40 -26.76
CA PHE A 216 8.12 -3.75 -25.39
C PHE A 216 9.33 -4.70 -25.38
N VAL A 217 9.30 -5.75 -26.19
CA VAL A 217 10.39 -6.74 -26.26
C VAL A 217 11.69 -6.08 -26.72
N GLU A 218 11.64 -5.25 -27.78
CA GLU A 218 12.81 -4.52 -28.28
C GLU A 218 13.40 -3.59 -27.23
N LYS A 219 12.56 -2.73 -26.63
CA LYS A 219 13.00 -1.80 -25.57
C LYS A 219 13.55 -2.53 -24.36
N LYS A 220 12.94 -3.65 -23.93
CA LYS A 220 13.40 -4.46 -22.81
C LYS A 220 14.82 -5.00 -23.05
N LEU A 221 15.10 -5.49 -24.25
CA LEU A 221 16.43 -5.97 -24.63
C LEU A 221 17.44 -4.83 -24.66
N THR A 222 17.07 -3.68 -25.23
CA THR A 222 17.92 -2.47 -25.28
C THR A 222 18.26 -1.99 -23.87
N VAL A 223 17.27 -1.83 -23.00
CA VAL A 223 17.49 -1.42 -21.60
C VAL A 223 18.37 -2.42 -20.85
N LYS A 224 18.18 -3.73 -21.07
CA LYS A 224 19.04 -4.74 -20.45
C LYS A 224 20.49 -4.62 -20.93
N LYS A 225 20.70 -4.38 -22.23
CA LYS A 225 22.03 -4.29 -22.84
C LYS A 225 22.77 -3.00 -22.48
N GLU A 226 22.07 -1.86 -22.56
CA GLU A 226 22.68 -0.53 -22.40
C GLU A 226 22.72 -0.06 -20.95
N ASP A 227 21.63 -0.27 -20.20
CA ASP A 227 21.45 0.24 -18.87
C ASP A 227 21.70 -0.82 -17.77
N ASN A 228 21.85 -2.09 -18.15
CA ASN A 228 21.94 -3.25 -17.26
C ASN A 228 20.75 -3.38 -16.30
N VAL A 229 19.57 -2.91 -16.69
CA VAL A 229 18.33 -2.94 -15.91
C VAL A 229 17.41 -4.05 -16.42
N VAL A 230 16.79 -4.80 -15.50
CA VAL A 230 15.82 -5.85 -15.83
C VAL A 230 14.41 -5.30 -15.70
N ILE A 231 13.74 -5.15 -16.83
CA ILE A 231 12.33 -4.74 -16.89
C ILE A 231 11.43 -5.99 -16.91
N ARG A 232 10.38 -6.00 -16.09
CA ARG A 232 9.50 -7.18 -15.90
C ARG A 232 8.18 -7.07 -16.63
N SER A 233 7.61 -5.87 -16.75
CA SER A 233 6.29 -5.61 -17.32
C SER A 233 6.31 -4.33 -18.14
N ARG A 234 5.29 -4.13 -18.99
CA ARG A 234 5.08 -2.88 -19.72
C ARG A 234 4.91 -1.70 -18.78
N GLU A 235 4.25 -1.92 -17.65
CA GLU A 235 4.10 -0.93 -16.59
C GLU A 235 5.46 -0.54 -16.01
N SER A 236 6.30 -1.51 -15.63
CA SER A 236 7.65 -1.23 -15.12
C SER A 236 8.55 -0.55 -16.15
N MET A 237 8.35 -0.80 -17.46
CA MET A 237 9.02 -0.07 -18.53
C MET A 237 8.63 1.42 -18.52
N TYR A 238 7.34 1.71 -18.46
CA TYR A 238 6.83 3.08 -18.40
C TYR A 238 7.40 3.84 -17.19
N TYR A 239 7.41 3.20 -16.01
CA TYR A 239 7.98 3.81 -14.81
C TYR A 239 9.50 4.00 -14.91
N TYR A 240 10.19 3.05 -15.51
CA TYR A 240 11.63 3.17 -15.75
C TYR A 240 11.97 4.31 -16.70
N GLU A 241 11.22 4.52 -17.76
CA GLU A 241 11.42 5.65 -18.70
C GLU A 241 11.28 7.00 -17.97
N ILE A 242 10.30 7.14 -17.08
CA ILE A 242 10.14 8.33 -16.22
C ILE A 242 11.35 8.46 -15.27
N TYR A 243 11.72 7.37 -14.60
CA TYR A 243 12.85 7.36 -13.68
C TYR A 243 14.15 7.76 -14.39
N LYS A 244 14.44 7.15 -15.55
CA LYS A 244 15.65 7.43 -16.35
C LYS A 244 15.71 8.88 -16.80
N LYS A 245 14.58 9.45 -17.19
CA LYS A 245 14.46 10.88 -17.56
C LYS A 245 14.79 11.81 -16.39
N LEU A 246 14.39 11.44 -15.18
CA LEU A 246 14.57 12.27 -13.96
C LEU A 246 15.96 12.11 -13.34
N TYR A 247 16.52 10.90 -13.33
CA TYR A 247 17.67 10.53 -12.51
C TYR A 247 18.81 9.86 -13.28
N GLY A 248 18.63 9.57 -14.57
CA GLY A 248 19.58 8.78 -15.34
C GLY A 248 19.48 7.29 -15.06
N ILE A 249 20.50 6.54 -15.48
CA ILE A 249 20.58 5.09 -15.26
C ILE A 249 20.85 4.82 -13.77
N PRO A 250 20.13 3.88 -13.13
CA PRO A 250 20.35 3.56 -11.72
C PRO A 250 21.75 2.95 -11.51
N VAL A 251 22.51 3.51 -10.59
CA VAL A 251 23.89 3.08 -10.30
C VAL A 251 23.94 1.75 -9.52
N ASN A 252 22.83 1.38 -8.86
CA ASN A 252 22.68 0.11 -8.14
C ASN A 252 21.27 -0.45 -8.33
N ASP A 253 21.13 -1.77 -8.28
CA ASP A 253 19.87 -2.53 -8.39
C ASP A 253 18.77 -2.14 -7.37
N LYS A 254 19.07 -1.27 -6.41
CA LYS A 254 18.13 -0.84 -5.36
C LYS A 254 16.90 -0.12 -5.89
N ALA A 255 16.97 0.56 -7.04
CA ALA A 255 15.82 1.24 -7.62
C ALA A 255 14.82 0.27 -8.29
N ASN A 256 15.25 -0.96 -8.55
CA ASN A 256 14.45 -2.03 -9.16
C ASN A 256 14.33 -3.25 -8.23
N THR A 257 14.49 -3.06 -6.93
CA THR A 257 14.31 -4.15 -5.98
C THR A 257 12.86 -4.64 -6.00
N GLN A 258 12.71 -5.95 -6.02
CA GLN A 258 11.43 -6.61 -5.76
C GLN A 258 10.80 -6.02 -4.50
N CYS A 259 9.49 -5.85 -4.50
CA CYS A 259 8.77 -5.59 -3.26
C CYS A 259 9.27 -6.58 -2.21
N PRO A 260 9.89 -6.13 -1.11
CA PRO A 260 10.48 -7.05 -0.13
C PRO A 260 9.46 -7.98 0.51
N TYR A 261 8.17 -7.68 0.36
CA TYR A 261 7.05 -8.47 0.86
C TYR A 261 6.47 -9.44 -0.17
N CYS A 262 6.94 -9.42 -1.44
CA CYS A 262 6.39 -10.22 -2.54
C CYS A 262 7.33 -11.33 -3.02
N ALA A 263 8.42 -11.58 -2.30
CA ALA A 263 9.39 -12.63 -2.61
C ALA A 263 8.96 -14.00 -2.08
#